data_c86a666a246142ed500fc234b8253007
#
_entry.id   c86a666a246142ed500fc234b8253007
#
_cell.length_a   1.000
_cell.length_b   1.000
_cell.length_c   1.000
_cell.angle_alpha   90.00
_cell.angle_beta   90.00
_cell.angle_gamma   90.00
#
_symmetry.space_group_name_H-M   'P 1'
#
loop_
_entity.id
_entity.type
_entity.pdbx_description
1 polymer ?
#
loop_
_entity_poly.entity_id
_entity_poly.type
_entity_poly.pdbx_seq_one_letter_code
_entity_poly.pdbx_strand_id
1 'polypeptide(L)'
;MAEGASTMILLVTSLLLSGAASVVLLESWGEVAKTSGANASGRVANAETDVSFSGDRSDILLDTSGANQEITLYFQNTGIRSLDKSSFTIFIDGQASQTVGAATLYPANGVWASDYVLEVTVSNASFNYNDQDRATVTIVVQSTVSEGIKGTDSETAEVRLSV
;
A
#
# COMPACT_ATOMS: atom_id res chain seq x y z
N MET A 1 -49.88 51.31 6.25
CA MET A 1 -48.59 51.35 5.49
C MET A 1 -47.43 50.70 6.22
N ALA A 2 -47.36 50.65 7.53
CA ALA A 2 -46.27 50.00 8.30
C ALA A 2 -46.26 48.45 8.20
N GLU A 3 -47.42 47.81 8.11
CA GLU A 3 -47.52 46.34 8.03
C GLU A 3 -46.98 45.79 6.71
N GLY A 4 -47.18 46.49 5.59
CA GLY A 4 -46.63 46.00 4.31
C GLY A 4 -45.13 46.07 4.21
N ALA A 5 -44.50 47.08 4.83
CA ALA A 5 -43.04 47.20 4.87
C ALA A 5 -42.41 46.10 5.75
N SER A 6 -43.04 45.80 6.89
CA SER A 6 -42.58 44.73 7.80
C SER A 6 -42.64 43.35 7.13
N THR A 7 -43.73 43.07 6.43
CA THR A 7 -43.89 41.80 5.70
C THR A 7 -42.87 41.65 4.56
N MET A 8 -42.56 42.73 3.87
CA MET A 8 -41.58 42.73 2.78
C MET A 8 -40.15 42.51 3.29
N ILE A 9 -39.80 43.10 4.43
CA ILE A 9 -38.49 42.89 5.09
C ILE A 9 -38.34 41.42 5.54
N LEU A 10 -39.38 40.84 6.13
CA LEU A 10 -39.39 39.45 6.54
C LEU A 10 -39.25 38.50 5.34
N LEU A 11 -39.88 38.79 4.22
CA LEU A 11 -39.79 37.99 3.00
C LEU A 11 -38.39 38.05 2.40
N VAL A 12 -37.78 39.22 2.34
CA VAL A 12 -36.41 39.39 1.81
C VAL A 12 -35.39 38.74 2.72
N THR A 13 -35.51 38.88 4.04
CA THR A 13 -34.59 38.24 5.00
C THR A 13 -34.70 36.72 4.98
N SER A 14 -35.91 36.16 4.87
CA SER A 14 -36.10 34.72 4.77
C SER A 14 -35.54 34.15 3.46
N LEU A 15 -35.67 34.88 2.36
CA LEU A 15 -35.10 34.50 1.07
C LEU A 15 -33.57 34.52 1.09
N LEU A 16 -32.97 35.55 1.68
CA LEU A 16 -31.50 35.62 1.85
C LEU A 16 -30.97 34.52 2.76
N LEU A 17 -31.66 34.25 3.87
CA LEU A 17 -31.25 33.16 4.79
C LEU A 17 -31.34 31.78 4.13
N SER A 18 -32.42 31.56 3.38
CA SER A 18 -32.62 30.31 2.64
C SER A 18 -31.57 30.14 1.53
N GLY A 19 -31.23 31.22 0.82
CA GLY A 19 -30.18 31.21 -0.19
C GLY A 19 -28.81 30.91 0.40
N ALA A 20 -28.43 31.55 1.51
CA ALA A 20 -27.18 31.32 2.20
C ALA A 20 -27.09 29.86 2.72
N ALA A 21 -28.15 29.34 3.31
CA ALA A 21 -28.19 27.94 3.77
C ALA A 21 -28.03 26.93 2.63
N SER A 22 -28.62 27.23 1.47
CA SER A 22 -28.51 26.37 0.27
C SER A 22 -27.07 26.30 -0.26
N VAL A 23 -26.32 27.41 -0.25
CA VAL A 23 -24.92 27.45 -0.69
C VAL A 23 -24.05 26.59 0.24
N VAL A 24 -24.21 26.75 1.56
CA VAL A 24 -23.44 25.97 2.56
C VAL A 24 -23.74 24.47 2.43
N LEU A 25 -24.99 24.11 2.19
CA LEU A 25 -25.36 22.69 1.95
C LEU A 25 -24.72 22.15 0.68
N LEU A 26 -24.72 22.88 -0.41
CA LEU A 26 -24.10 22.45 -1.68
C LEU A 26 -22.57 22.26 -1.54
N GLU A 27 -21.89 23.17 -0.83
CA GLU A 27 -20.46 23.02 -0.53
C GLU A 27 -20.18 21.78 0.33
N SER A 28 -20.94 21.59 1.41
CA SER A 28 -20.81 20.42 2.27
C SER A 28 -21.05 19.11 1.53
N TRP A 29 -22.06 19.03 0.68
CA TRP A 29 -22.33 17.87 -0.16
C TRP A 29 -21.21 17.64 -1.18
N GLY A 30 -20.65 18.70 -1.75
CA GLY A 30 -19.51 18.63 -2.67
C GLY A 30 -18.27 18.02 -2.00
N GLU A 31 -17.96 18.42 -0.77
CA GLU A 31 -16.85 17.87 0.02
C GLU A 31 -17.07 16.40 0.40
N VAL A 32 -18.28 16.06 0.85
CA VAL A 32 -18.65 14.67 1.17
C VAL A 32 -18.53 13.79 -0.07
N ALA A 33 -18.99 14.24 -1.23
CA ALA A 33 -18.88 13.49 -2.48
C ALA A 33 -17.42 13.28 -2.91
N LYS A 34 -16.56 14.29 -2.79
CA LYS A 34 -15.12 14.18 -3.08
C LYS A 34 -14.42 13.19 -2.14
N THR A 35 -14.69 13.31 -0.85
CA THR A 35 -14.08 12.42 0.17
C THR A 35 -14.55 10.99 -0.01
N SER A 36 -15.84 10.79 -0.29
CA SER A 36 -16.39 9.46 -0.57
C SER A 36 -15.80 8.85 -1.84
N GLY A 37 -15.64 9.65 -2.90
CA GLY A 37 -15.00 9.23 -4.14
C GLY A 37 -13.54 8.83 -3.94
N ALA A 38 -12.76 9.65 -3.21
CA ALA A 38 -11.37 9.35 -2.90
C ALA A 38 -11.21 8.06 -2.07
N ASN A 39 -12.07 7.88 -1.07
CA ASN A 39 -12.09 6.65 -0.26
C ASN A 39 -12.45 5.41 -1.10
N ALA A 40 -13.44 5.52 -1.99
CA ALA A 40 -13.82 4.43 -2.87
C ALA A 40 -12.66 4.05 -3.82
N SER A 41 -12.02 5.04 -4.43
CA SER A 41 -10.86 4.82 -5.32
C SER A 41 -9.66 4.22 -4.58
N GLY A 42 -9.40 4.64 -3.35
CA GLY A 42 -8.35 4.06 -2.50
C GLY A 42 -8.63 2.57 -2.18
N ARG A 43 -9.87 2.22 -1.89
CA ARG A 43 -10.27 0.81 -1.65
C ARG A 43 -10.12 -0.05 -2.89
N VAL A 44 -10.49 0.47 -4.06
CA VAL A 44 -10.27 -0.21 -5.34
C VAL A 44 -8.78 -0.40 -5.60
N ALA A 45 -7.97 0.65 -5.40
CA ALA A 45 -6.52 0.56 -5.57
C ALA A 45 -5.89 -0.51 -4.68
N ASN A 46 -6.31 -0.62 -3.41
CA ASN A 46 -5.83 -1.67 -2.51
C ASN A 46 -6.30 -3.06 -2.97
N ALA A 47 -7.55 -3.21 -3.40
CA ALA A 47 -8.08 -4.50 -3.89
C ALA A 47 -7.41 -4.99 -5.19
N GLU A 48 -6.87 -4.07 -5.98
CA GLU A 48 -6.12 -4.37 -7.22
C GLU A 48 -4.61 -4.57 -6.97
N THR A 49 -4.13 -4.25 -5.77
CA THR A 49 -2.74 -4.40 -5.34
C THR A 49 -2.64 -5.65 -4.50
N ASP A 50 -1.85 -6.62 -4.94
CA ASP A 50 -1.71 -7.88 -4.24
C ASP A 50 -0.29 -8.45 -4.46
N VAL A 51 0.31 -9.00 -3.42
CA VAL A 51 1.62 -9.63 -3.46
C VAL A 51 1.55 -10.98 -2.78
N SER A 52 2.21 -11.97 -3.34
CA SER A 52 2.28 -13.30 -2.76
C SER A 52 3.73 -13.76 -2.65
N PHE A 53 4.02 -14.52 -1.61
CA PHE A 53 5.31 -15.21 -1.48
C PHE A 53 5.45 -16.25 -2.58
N SER A 54 6.56 -16.20 -3.33
CA SER A 54 6.87 -17.12 -4.43
C SER A 54 8.07 -17.98 -4.05
N GLY A 55 8.00 -19.27 -4.37
CA GLY A 55 9.06 -20.22 -4.06
C GLY A 55 8.71 -21.21 -2.95
N ASP A 56 9.65 -22.07 -2.61
CA ASP A 56 9.46 -23.09 -1.58
C ASP A 56 9.69 -22.48 -0.18
N ARG A 57 8.62 -22.33 0.58
CA ARG A 57 8.67 -21.80 1.96
C ARG A 57 9.43 -22.74 2.94
N SER A 58 9.66 -23.99 2.56
CA SER A 58 10.36 -24.97 3.37
C SER A 58 11.88 -25.01 3.12
N ASP A 59 12.36 -24.23 2.13
CA ASP A 59 13.77 -24.24 1.70
C ASP A 59 14.18 -22.85 1.20
N ILE A 60 14.32 -21.91 2.12
CA ILE A 60 14.73 -20.54 1.86
C ILE A 60 16.22 -20.39 2.10
N LEU A 61 16.97 -19.94 1.11
CA LEU A 61 18.41 -19.77 1.17
C LEU A 61 18.82 -18.78 2.25
N LEU A 62 19.61 -19.28 3.21
CA LEU A 62 20.30 -18.52 4.24
C LEU A 62 21.80 -18.54 3.92
N ASP A 63 22.37 -17.42 3.54
CA ASP A 63 23.81 -17.27 3.36
C ASP A 63 24.45 -16.77 4.66
N THR A 64 25.35 -17.58 5.21
CA THR A 64 26.11 -17.32 6.44
C THR A 64 27.58 -16.99 6.16
N SER A 65 27.98 -16.88 4.90
CA SER A 65 29.38 -16.69 4.50
C SER A 65 29.89 -15.27 4.72
N GLY A 66 28.99 -14.28 4.83
CA GLY A 66 29.30 -12.88 5.02
C GLY A 66 29.47 -12.44 6.48
N ALA A 67 29.70 -11.14 6.69
CA ALA A 67 29.75 -10.52 8.02
C ALA A 67 28.37 -10.51 8.72
N ASN A 68 27.31 -10.42 7.95
CA ASN A 68 25.93 -10.57 8.39
C ASN A 68 25.28 -11.70 7.60
N GLN A 69 24.30 -12.35 8.20
CA GLN A 69 23.51 -13.36 7.50
C GLN A 69 22.59 -12.68 6.47
N GLU A 70 22.44 -13.33 5.32
CA GLU A 70 21.61 -12.86 4.22
C GLU A 70 20.53 -13.88 3.88
N ILE A 71 19.30 -13.42 3.65
CA ILE A 71 18.16 -14.27 3.29
C ILE A 71 17.68 -13.84 1.92
N THR A 72 17.58 -14.77 0.96
CA THR A 72 17.06 -14.49 -0.38
C THR A 72 15.62 -14.93 -0.48
N LEU A 73 14.75 -13.98 -0.85
CA LEU A 73 13.30 -14.12 -0.88
C LEU A 73 12.76 -13.79 -2.27
N TYR A 74 11.67 -14.44 -2.63
CA TYR A 74 10.98 -14.26 -3.90
C TYR A 74 9.52 -13.86 -3.66
N PHE A 75 9.07 -12.80 -4.32
CA PHE A 75 7.70 -12.30 -4.20
C PHE A 75 7.10 -12.10 -5.59
N GLN A 76 5.90 -12.62 -5.80
CA GLN A 76 5.15 -12.46 -7.04
C GLN A 76 4.09 -11.38 -6.88
N ASN A 77 3.98 -10.52 -7.87
CA ASN A 77 2.82 -9.63 -7.97
C ASN A 77 1.61 -10.43 -8.48
N THR A 78 0.65 -10.69 -7.62
CA THR A 78 -0.58 -11.40 -7.94
C THR A 78 -1.76 -10.46 -8.20
N GLY A 79 -1.53 -9.15 -7.98
CA GLY A 79 -2.49 -8.11 -8.27
C GLY A 79 -2.55 -7.70 -9.75
N ILE A 80 -3.51 -6.85 -10.06
CA ILE A 80 -3.71 -6.29 -11.42
C ILE A 80 -2.80 -5.08 -11.63
N ARG A 81 -2.50 -4.33 -10.55
CA ARG A 81 -1.63 -3.14 -10.61
C ARG A 81 -0.17 -3.53 -10.60
N SER A 82 0.62 -2.74 -11.33
CA SER A 82 2.08 -2.84 -11.20
C SER A 82 2.53 -2.35 -9.84
N LEU A 83 3.43 -3.09 -9.21
CA LEU A 83 4.05 -2.73 -7.94
C LEU A 83 5.28 -1.85 -8.15
N ASP A 84 5.56 -1.02 -7.16
CA ASP A 84 6.75 -0.18 -7.15
C ASP A 84 7.92 -0.95 -6.52
N LYS A 85 8.85 -1.41 -7.35
CA LYS A 85 10.03 -2.17 -6.93
C LYS A 85 11.02 -1.40 -6.04
N SER A 86 10.80 -0.10 -5.84
CA SER A 86 11.59 0.75 -4.95
C SER A 86 10.86 1.11 -3.65
N SER A 87 9.58 0.76 -3.55
CA SER A 87 8.71 1.10 -2.41
C SER A 87 8.15 -0.15 -1.77
N PHE A 88 9.02 -0.99 -1.23
CA PHE A 88 8.64 -2.12 -0.40
C PHE A 88 9.45 -2.14 0.90
N THR A 89 8.94 -2.82 1.91
CA THR A 89 9.64 -3.07 3.18
C THR A 89 9.46 -4.52 3.57
N ILE A 90 10.54 -5.18 3.97
CA ILE A 90 10.54 -6.56 4.44
C ILE A 90 10.88 -6.58 5.93
N PHE A 91 10.08 -7.32 6.67
CA PHE A 91 10.30 -7.60 8.08
C PHE A 91 10.57 -9.09 8.25
N ILE A 92 11.59 -9.42 9.03
CA ILE A 92 11.89 -10.78 9.45
C ILE A 92 11.72 -10.83 10.97
N ASP A 93 10.82 -11.70 11.45
CA ASP A 93 10.42 -11.80 12.86
C ASP A 93 10.04 -10.45 13.48
N GLY A 94 9.36 -9.60 12.69
CA GLY A 94 8.91 -8.26 13.09
C GLY A 94 10.00 -7.18 13.07
N GLN A 95 11.23 -7.51 12.67
CA GLN A 95 12.31 -6.55 12.53
C GLN A 95 12.49 -6.13 11.07
N ALA A 96 12.56 -4.82 10.82
CA ALA A 96 12.81 -4.29 9.48
C ALA A 96 14.20 -4.70 8.99
N SER A 97 14.26 -5.29 7.80
CA SER A 97 15.49 -5.76 7.18
C SER A 97 15.98 -4.76 6.13
N GLN A 98 17.28 -4.74 5.88
CA GLN A 98 17.90 -3.96 4.82
C GLN A 98 18.06 -4.84 3.56
N THR A 99 17.73 -4.29 2.39
CA THR A 99 17.99 -4.95 1.12
C THR A 99 19.48 -4.90 0.81
N VAL A 100 20.06 -6.07 0.49
CA VAL A 100 21.46 -6.20 0.08
C VAL A 100 21.52 -6.19 -1.45
N GLY A 101 22.20 -5.19 -2.01
CA GLY A 101 22.29 -5.03 -3.46
C GLY A 101 20.97 -4.52 -4.08
N ALA A 102 20.82 -4.76 -5.37
CA ALA A 102 19.63 -4.40 -6.13
C ALA A 102 18.65 -5.57 -6.20
N ALA A 103 17.37 -5.29 -5.96
CA ALA A 103 16.33 -6.27 -6.19
C ALA A 103 16.24 -6.62 -7.69
N THR A 104 16.16 -7.92 -8.00
CA THR A 104 16.15 -8.44 -9.37
C THR A 104 14.73 -8.84 -9.75
N LEU A 105 14.28 -8.38 -10.92
CA LEU A 105 12.94 -8.65 -11.43
C LEU A 105 12.97 -9.71 -12.52
N TYR A 106 12.05 -10.67 -12.47
CA TYR A 106 11.86 -11.73 -13.45
C TYR A 106 10.44 -11.68 -14.05
N PRO A 107 10.29 -11.50 -15.38
CA PRO A 107 11.34 -11.17 -16.35
C PRO A 107 11.89 -9.74 -16.18
N ALA A 108 13.14 -9.54 -16.59
CA ALA A 108 13.87 -8.28 -16.44
C ALA A 108 13.36 -7.22 -17.43
N ASN A 109 12.34 -6.45 -17.04
CA ASN A 109 11.78 -5.37 -17.89
C ASN A 109 11.64 -4.02 -17.18
N GLY A 110 12.07 -3.92 -15.94
CA GLY A 110 12.05 -2.66 -15.17
C GLY A 110 10.75 -2.34 -14.44
N VAL A 111 9.64 -3.03 -14.73
CA VAL A 111 8.32 -2.84 -14.10
C VAL A 111 7.90 -4.12 -13.41
N TRP A 112 7.54 -4.05 -12.14
CA TRP A 112 7.00 -5.20 -11.39
C TRP A 112 5.50 -5.37 -11.70
N ALA A 113 5.24 -5.84 -12.92
CA ALA A 113 3.90 -6.07 -13.44
C ALA A 113 3.25 -7.32 -12.83
N SER A 114 1.95 -7.54 -13.11
CA SER A 114 1.23 -8.77 -12.73
C SER A 114 1.98 -10.02 -13.19
N ASP A 115 2.02 -11.04 -12.35
CA ASP A 115 2.72 -12.33 -12.54
C ASP A 115 4.26 -12.27 -12.55
N TYR A 116 4.86 -11.09 -12.39
CA TYR A 116 6.31 -10.96 -12.32
C TYR A 116 6.82 -11.20 -10.90
N VAL A 117 7.99 -11.83 -10.81
CA VAL A 117 8.64 -12.18 -9.54
C VAL A 117 9.76 -11.20 -9.25
N LEU A 118 9.80 -10.69 -8.04
CA LEU A 118 10.89 -9.90 -7.49
C LEU A 118 11.73 -10.78 -6.56
N GLU A 119 13.02 -10.91 -6.86
CA GLU A 119 14.03 -11.51 -5.97
C GLU A 119 14.66 -10.40 -5.14
N VAL A 120 14.70 -10.61 -3.85
CA VAL A 120 15.29 -9.66 -2.89
C VAL A 120 16.15 -10.42 -1.89
N THR A 121 17.39 -10.00 -1.74
CA THR A 121 18.25 -10.44 -0.64
C THR A 121 18.19 -9.42 0.48
N VAL A 122 17.92 -9.87 1.70
CA VAL A 122 17.80 -9.02 2.88
C VAL A 122 18.78 -9.45 3.96
N SER A 123 19.23 -8.47 4.75
CA SER A 123 20.15 -8.68 5.85
C SER A 123 19.77 -7.81 7.05
N ASN A 124 20.14 -8.24 8.23
CA ASN A 124 20.09 -7.45 9.45
C ASN A 124 21.21 -7.90 10.40
N ALA A 125 21.84 -6.95 11.07
CA ALA A 125 22.92 -7.26 12.03
C ALA A 125 22.46 -8.09 13.23
N SER A 126 21.15 -8.18 13.49
CA SER A 126 20.57 -9.01 14.56
C SER A 126 20.22 -10.43 14.10
N PHE A 127 20.39 -10.78 12.82
CA PHE A 127 20.13 -12.15 12.34
C PHE A 127 21.11 -13.12 12.99
N ASN A 128 20.57 -14.19 13.52
CA ASN A 128 21.32 -15.28 14.15
C ASN A 128 20.53 -16.58 14.00
N TYR A 129 20.35 -16.98 12.74
CA TYR A 129 19.61 -18.18 12.37
C TYR A 129 20.58 -19.34 12.10
N ASN A 130 20.12 -20.55 12.36
CA ASN A 130 20.81 -21.78 12.02
C ASN A 130 20.07 -22.49 10.86
N ASP A 131 20.70 -23.49 10.29
CA ASP A 131 20.05 -24.38 9.34
C ASP A 131 18.77 -24.98 9.92
N GLN A 132 17.69 -24.96 9.14
CA GLN A 132 16.35 -25.44 9.48
C GLN A 132 15.59 -24.56 10.50
N ASP A 133 16.12 -23.41 10.91
CA ASP A 133 15.35 -22.45 11.72
C ASP A 133 14.15 -21.91 10.94
N ARG A 134 13.12 -21.51 11.69
CA ARG A 134 11.93 -20.88 11.13
C ARG A 134 11.95 -19.39 11.38
N ALA A 135 11.50 -18.63 10.39
CA ALA A 135 11.35 -17.19 10.48
C ALA A 135 10.00 -16.76 9.92
N THR A 136 9.43 -15.70 10.46
CA THR A 136 8.24 -15.07 9.93
C THR A 136 8.64 -13.91 9.02
N VAL A 137 8.35 -14.04 7.74
CA VAL A 137 8.62 -13.01 6.73
C VAL A 137 7.34 -12.23 6.46
N THR A 138 7.40 -10.90 6.58
CA THR A 138 6.32 -9.99 6.17
C THR A 138 6.86 -9.01 5.15
N ILE A 139 6.21 -8.93 3.99
CA ILE A 139 6.47 -7.88 3.00
C ILE A 139 5.31 -6.91 2.98
N VAL A 140 5.62 -5.62 2.87
CA VAL A 140 4.65 -4.54 2.61
C VAL A 140 5.03 -3.89 1.30
N VAL A 141 4.09 -3.81 0.37
CA VAL A 141 4.30 -3.25 -0.97
C VAL A 141 3.37 -2.08 -1.25
N GLN A 142 3.75 -1.26 -2.22
CA GLN A 142 2.90 -0.23 -2.78
C GLN A 142 2.81 -0.41 -4.30
N SER A 143 1.65 -0.12 -4.87
CA SER A 143 1.50 -0.04 -6.32
C SER A 143 2.16 1.24 -6.86
N THR A 144 2.46 1.25 -8.15
CA THR A 144 2.76 2.50 -8.87
C THR A 144 1.56 3.44 -8.83
N VAL A 145 1.80 4.74 -8.94
CA VAL A 145 0.73 5.73 -8.97
C VAL A 145 -0.11 5.55 -10.24
N SER A 146 -1.40 5.37 -10.10
CA SER A 146 -2.36 5.42 -11.20
C SER A 146 -3.49 6.37 -10.80
N GLU A 147 -3.77 7.35 -11.64
CA GLU A 147 -4.75 8.41 -11.38
C GLU A 147 -4.55 9.15 -10.04
N GLY A 148 -3.29 9.29 -9.63
CA GLY A 148 -2.92 9.95 -8.37
C GLY A 148 -3.10 9.10 -7.11
N ILE A 149 -3.48 7.82 -7.24
CA ILE A 149 -3.77 6.91 -6.12
C ILE A 149 -2.81 5.74 -6.15
N LYS A 150 -2.27 5.39 -4.97
CA LYS A 150 -1.51 4.17 -4.73
C LYS A 150 -2.36 3.18 -3.93
N GLY A 151 -2.25 1.91 -4.28
CA GLY A 151 -2.71 0.80 -3.44
C GLY A 151 -1.56 0.28 -2.59
N THR A 152 -1.91 -0.37 -1.50
CA THR A 152 -0.97 -1.04 -0.60
C THR A 152 -1.47 -2.44 -0.30
N ASP A 153 -0.53 -3.36 -0.14
CA ASP A 153 -0.80 -4.72 0.31
C ASP A 153 0.34 -5.24 1.18
N SER A 154 0.06 -6.30 1.94
CA SER A 154 1.05 -6.97 2.79
C SER A 154 0.77 -8.46 2.86
N GLU A 155 1.82 -9.26 2.67
CA GLU A 155 1.78 -10.71 2.83
C GLU A 155 2.70 -11.13 3.98
N THR A 156 2.24 -12.10 4.77
CA THR A 156 3.02 -12.70 5.86
C THR A 156 3.08 -14.21 5.68
N ALA A 157 4.28 -14.76 5.72
CA ALA A 157 4.52 -16.19 5.59
C ALA A 157 5.52 -16.67 6.63
N GLU A 158 5.31 -17.86 7.19
CA GLU A 158 6.32 -18.61 7.92
C GLU A 158 7.19 -19.38 6.92
N VAL A 159 8.49 -19.24 7.04
CA VAL A 159 9.47 -19.89 6.16
C VAL A 159 10.48 -20.69 6.98
N ARG A 160 11.09 -21.69 6.36
CA ARG A 160 12.20 -22.46 6.92
C ARG A 160 13.48 -22.08 6.18
N LEU A 161 14.52 -21.75 6.92
CA LEU A 161 15.81 -21.35 6.40
C LEU A 161 16.72 -22.58 6.17
N SER A 162 17.50 -22.55 5.10
CA SER A 162 18.44 -23.61 4.70
C SER A 162 19.78 -22.99 4.32
N VAL A 163 20.89 -23.54 4.83
CA VAL A 163 22.27 -23.08 4.59
C VAL A 163 22.89 -23.81 3.42
#